data_f14c239755982f9dbae17a91137d1750
#
_entry.id   f14c239755982f9dbae17a91137d1750
#
_cell.length_a   1.000
_cell.length_b   1.000
_cell.length_c   1.000
_cell.angle_alpha   90.00
_cell.angle_beta   90.00
_cell.angle_gamma   90.00
#
_symmetry.space_group_name_H-M   'P 1'
#
loop_
_entity.id
_entity.type
_entity.pdbx_description
1 polymer ?
#
loop_
_entity_poly.entity_id
_entity_poly.type
_entity_poly.pdbx_seq_one_letter_code
_entity_poly.pdbx_strand_id
1 'polypeptide(L)'
;MNTLNILPEIHTMKILYNIATTSRSGGMERVLANKANYLAALGYEVVIVSTDRFGLPPFFHLSEKIRQINLHIEYEGNNGKSIWNKLLHFPLKQWKHKKRLTEVLMRERPDITISMFNHDAGFITKIKDGSVKLLEVHFSRFKRLQYNRKGLWRLVDLWLTKQDEKTARRFDRFVVLTEEDKENWGSQEHICVIPNANTFSPIRTAALDAKKVIAVGRYSYQKGFDRLIDAWRIVTKSCPDWQLEIVGEGDEKVALQNRIDRYGLAEQVKLMPATSAIEEVYFGASVMVLSSHYEGLPMVLLEAQSFGLPIVSFACQCGPKDIVEDGETGYLVPEGNVEQLAERLVNVMTNETLRKAMGRRAKETSHRYDEDRVMKQWIDMFKSLTK
;
A
#
# COMPACT_ATOMS: atom_id res chain seq x y z
N MET A 1 10.32 20.88 -55.47
CA MET A 1 10.31 19.52 -54.89
C MET A 1 10.37 19.68 -53.37
N ASN A 2 9.20 19.66 -52.72
CA ASN A 2 9.11 19.74 -51.26
C ASN A 2 9.25 18.33 -50.69
N THR A 3 10.41 18.02 -50.16
CA THR A 3 10.58 16.85 -49.29
C THR A 3 9.96 17.15 -47.95
N LEU A 4 8.71 16.74 -47.75
CA LEU A 4 8.10 16.62 -46.42
C LEU A 4 8.96 15.65 -45.62
N ASN A 5 9.73 16.17 -44.65
CA ASN A 5 10.32 15.42 -43.58
C ASN A 5 9.16 14.83 -42.75
N ILE A 6 8.76 13.61 -43.03
CA ILE A 6 7.94 12.79 -42.18
C ILE A 6 8.85 12.42 -40.99
N LEU A 7 8.79 13.22 -39.92
CA LEU A 7 9.31 12.77 -38.63
C LEU A 7 8.55 11.48 -38.28
N PRO A 8 9.27 10.40 -37.93
CA PRO A 8 8.57 9.19 -37.48
C PRO A 8 7.64 9.57 -36.30
N GLU A 9 6.38 9.24 -36.44
CA GLU A 9 5.45 9.30 -35.29
C GLU A 9 6.11 8.53 -34.15
N ILE A 10 6.57 9.27 -33.13
CA ILE A 10 7.05 8.63 -31.90
C ILE A 10 5.81 8.00 -31.27
N HIS A 11 5.64 6.71 -31.47
CA HIS A 11 4.53 5.96 -30.89
C HIS A 11 4.63 6.11 -29.37
N THR A 12 3.77 6.97 -28.84
CA THR A 12 3.70 7.21 -27.40
C THR A 12 3.04 6.00 -26.76
N MET A 13 3.77 5.26 -25.94
CA MET A 13 3.26 4.05 -25.28
C MET A 13 1.98 4.36 -24.49
N LYS A 14 0.94 3.57 -24.73
CA LYS A 14 -0.35 3.67 -24.05
C LYS A 14 -0.49 2.63 -22.95
N ILE A 15 -0.73 3.08 -21.74
CA ILE A 15 -0.84 2.25 -20.53
C ILE A 15 -2.26 2.36 -19.98
N LEU A 16 -2.93 1.22 -19.81
CA LEU A 16 -4.27 1.16 -19.26
C LEU A 16 -4.25 0.46 -17.89
N TYR A 17 -4.69 1.18 -16.87
CA TYR A 17 -4.88 0.65 -15.51
C TYR A 17 -6.34 0.26 -15.28
N ASN A 18 -6.56 -0.91 -14.67
CA ASN A 18 -7.88 -1.35 -14.27
C ASN A 18 -7.98 -1.48 -12.74
N ILE A 19 -8.83 -0.64 -12.12
CA ILE A 19 -9.02 -0.53 -10.68
C ILE A 19 -10.51 -0.60 -10.32
N ALA A 20 -10.85 -0.94 -9.08
CA ALA A 20 -12.24 -0.94 -8.62
C ALA A 20 -12.83 0.48 -8.63
N THR A 21 -12.17 1.43 -8.01
CA THR A 21 -12.59 2.83 -7.94
C THR A 21 -11.39 3.76 -7.75
N THR A 22 -11.54 5.03 -8.10
CA THR A 22 -10.58 6.10 -7.81
C THR A 22 -11.11 7.07 -6.75
N SER A 23 -12.34 6.89 -6.27
CA SER A 23 -13.03 7.85 -5.39
C SER A 23 -12.84 7.59 -3.89
N ARG A 24 -11.93 6.69 -3.49
CA ARG A 24 -11.61 6.38 -2.10
C ARG A 24 -10.25 6.93 -1.67
N SER A 25 -10.12 7.17 -0.36
CA SER A 25 -8.87 7.60 0.28
C SER A 25 -7.91 6.44 0.57
N GLY A 26 -7.94 5.36 -0.23
CA GLY A 26 -7.12 4.17 -0.02
C GLY A 26 -5.67 4.35 -0.47
N GLY A 27 -4.75 3.54 0.09
CA GLY A 27 -3.33 3.57 -0.29
C GLY A 27 -3.10 3.16 -1.75
N MET A 28 -3.87 2.21 -2.27
CA MET A 28 -3.78 1.74 -3.66
C MET A 28 -4.21 2.84 -4.64
N GLU A 29 -5.28 3.58 -4.31
CA GLU A 29 -5.76 4.71 -5.11
C GLU A 29 -4.74 5.86 -5.13
N ARG A 30 -4.07 6.14 -4.01
CA ARG A 30 -2.98 7.12 -3.93
C ARG A 30 -1.79 6.71 -4.80
N VAL A 31 -1.33 5.47 -4.67
CA VAL A 31 -0.21 4.94 -5.46
C VAL A 31 -0.51 4.99 -6.95
N LEU A 32 -1.73 4.60 -7.36
CA LEU A 32 -2.14 4.71 -8.76
C LEU A 32 -2.14 6.16 -9.23
N ALA A 33 -2.70 7.09 -8.45
CA ALA A 33 -2.76 8.50 -8.84
C ALA A 33 -1.36 9.10 -9.03
N ASN A 34 -0.44 8.87 -8.10
CA ASN A 34 0.94 9.34 -8.21
C ASN A 34 1.63 8.76 -9.45
N LYS A 35 1.59 7.45 -9.63
CA LYS A 35 2.19 6.76 -10.78
C LYS A 35 1.59 7.22 -12.13
N ALA A 36 0.27 7.33 -12.21
CA ALA A 36 -0.42 7.78 -13.43
C ALA A 36 -0.05 9.23 -13.78
N ASN A 37 -0.01 10.12 -12.78
CA ASN A 37 0.40 11.52 -12.97
C ASN A 37 1.85 11.61 -13.44
N TYR A 38 2.76 10.84 -12.84
CA TYR A 38 4.17 10.80 -13.23
C TYR A 38 4.34 10.35 -14.69
N LEU A 39 3.68 9.28 -15.08
CA LEU A 39 3.72 8.77 -16.47
C LEU A 39 3.14 9.78 -17.46
N ALA A 40 1.99 10.40 -17.12
CA ALA A 40 1.36 11.41 -17.96
C ALA A 40 2.22 12.68 -18.10
N ALA A 41 2.98 13.05 -17.07
CA ALA A 41 3.95 14.16 -17.13
C ALA A 41 5.10 13.87 -18.09
N LEU A 42 5.54 12.61 -18.18
CA LEU A 42 6.56 12.14 -19.13
C LEU A 42 6.05 11.92 -20.55
N GLY A 43 4.75 12.15 -20.80
CA GLY A 43 4.17 12.04 -22.15
C GLY A 43 3.57 10.68 -22.49
N TYR A 44 3.49 9.73 -21.57
CA TYR A 44 2.78 8.47 -21.81
C TYR A 44 1.26 8.72 -21.90
N GLU A 45 0.58 7.98 -22.77
CA GLU A 45 -0.89 7.96 -22.78
C GLU A 45 -1.40 7.07 -21.64
N VAL A 46 -2.04 7.66 -20.63
CA VAL A 46 -2.55 6.93 -19.48
C VAL A 46 -4.07 6.89 -19.50
N VAL A 47 -4.63 5.69 -19.39
CA VAL A 47 -6.07 5.44 -19.28
C VAL A 47 -6.35 4.71 -17.98
N ILE A 48 -7.26 5.22 -17.16
CA ILE A 48 -7.73 4.55 -15.95
C ILE A 48 -9.16 4.06 -16.17
N VAL A 49 -9.36 2.74 -16.08
CA VAL A 49 -10.67 2.11 -16.16
C VAL A 49 -11.11 1.71 -14.75
N SER A 50 -12.30 2.15 -14.35
CA SER A 50 -12.89 1.79 -13.06
C SER A 50 -14.23 1.05 -13.22
N THR A 51 -14.57 0.20 -12.24
CA THR A 51 -15.86 -0.53 -12.22
C THR A 51 -16.93 0.21 -11.43
N ASP A 52 -16.50 0.96 -10.39
CA ASP A 52 -17.39 1.62 -9.42
C ASP A 52 -16.97 3.08 -9.24
N ARG A 53 -17.84 4.03 -9.48
CA ARG A 53 -17.53 5.46 -9.32
C ARG A 53 -18.44 6.18 -8.31
N PHE A 54 -19.57 5.60 -7.93
CA PHE A 54 -20.54 6.19 -6.99
C PHE A 54 -20.92 7.65 -7.30
N GLY A 55 -20.75 8.12 -8.54
CA GLY A 55 -20.97 9.52 -8.91
C GLY A 55 -19.95 10.52 -8.34
N LEU A 56 -18.92 10.05 -7.63
CA LEU A 56 -17.91 10.88 -6.99
C LEU A 56 -16.69 11.10 -7.88
N PRO A 57 -16.02 12.27 -7.78
CA PRO A 57 -14.74 12.49 -8.44
C PRO A 57 -13.64 11.60 -7.84
N PRO A 58 -12.48 11.48 -8.51
CA PRO A 58 -11.30 10.87 -7.90
C PRO A 58 -10.95 11.56 -6.59
N PHE A 59 -10.61 10.76 -5.56
CA PHE A 59 -10.22 11.31 -4.26
C PHE A 59 -8.84 12.00 -4.32
N PHE A 60 -7.89 11.39 -5.03
CA PHE A 60 -6.58 11.98 -5.29
C PHE A 60 -6.59 12.66 -6.65
N HIS A 61 -5.89 13.79 -6.76
CA HIS A 61 -5.79 14.54 -8.00
C HIS A 61 -5.23 13.68 -9.14
N LEU A 62 -5.92 13.71 -10.27
CA LEU A 62 -5.47 13.11 -11.53
C LEU A 62 -5.32 14.23 -12.56
N SER A 63 -4.21 14.24 -13.27
CA SER A 63 -3.93 15.17 -14.37
C SER A 63 -5.04 15.09 -15.43
N GLU A 64 -5.42 16.21 -16.02
CA GLU A 64 -6.38 16.29 -17.13
C GLU A 64 -5.92 15.49 -18.38
N LYS A 65 -4.63 15.20 -18.50
CA LYS A 65 -4.06 14.33 -19.53
C LYS A 65 -4.46 12.86 -19.36
N ILE A 66 -4.90 12.46 -18.16
CA ILE A 66 -5.29 11.09 -17.85
C ILE A 66 -6.75 10.88 -18.20
N ARG A 67 -7.01 9.97 -19.13
CA ARG A 67 -8.36 9.62 -19.50
C ARG A 67 -8.97 8.61 -18.52
N GLN A 68 -10.15 8.92 -18.03
CA GLN A 68 -10.88 8.09 -17.08
C GLN A 68 -12.12 7.47 -17.75
N ILE A 69 -12.30 6.17 -17.63
CA ILE A 69 -13.43 5.42 -18.18
C ILE A 69 -14.10 4.61 -17.05
N ASN A 70 -15.38 4.83 -16.82
CA ASN A 70 -16.13 4.03 -15.85
C ASN A 70 -16.98 2.97 -16.57
N LEU A 71 -16.85 1.72 -16.13
CA LEU A 71 -17.62 0.61 -16.67
C LEU A 71 -19.03 0.48 -16.07
N HIS A 72 -19.35 1.21 -15.01
CA HIS A 72 -20.67 1.18 -14.34
C HIS A 72 -21.13 -0.25 -14.01
N ILE A 73 -20.27 -1.04 -13.34
CA ILE A 73 -20.60 -2.41 -12.91
C ILE A 73 -21.20 -2.42 -11.51
N GLU A 74 -20.69 -1.56 -10.63
CA GLU A 74 -21.18 -1.35 -9.26
C GLU A 74 -21.15 -2.63 -8.42
N TYR A 75 -19.98 -3.28 -8.32
CA TYR A 75 -19.83 -4.49 -7.49
C TYR A 75 -20.21 -4.23 -6.04
N GLU A 76 -19.89 -3.07 -5.50
CA GLU A 76 -20.11 -2.72 -4.10
C GLU A 76 -21.58 -2.43 -3.76
N GLY A 77 -22.41 -2.11 -4.72
CA GLY A 77 -23.86 -1.98 -4.51
C GLY A 77 -24.54 -3.25 -3.94
N ASN A 78 -23.77 -4.34 -3.82
CA ASN A 78 -24.18 -5.59 -3.18
C ASN A 78 -23.63 -5.75 -1.76
N ASN A 79 -22.83 -4.79 -1.25
CA ASN A 79 -22.36 -4.83 0.13
C ASN A 79 -23.56 -4.64 1.08
N GLY A 80 -23.72 -5.55 2.06
CA GLY A 80 -24.88 -5.57 2.96
C GLY A 80 -26.06 -6.42 2.48
N LYS A 81 -26.09 -6.90 1.22
CA LYS A 81 -27.15 -7.80 0.73
C LYS A 81 -26.87 -9.27 1.10
N SER A 82 -27.94 -10.08 1.14
CA SER A 82 -27.88 -11.51 1.47
C SER A 82 -26.92 -12.27 0.55
N ILE A 83 -26.33 -13.38 1.06
CA ILE A 83 -25.43 -14.25 0.31
C ILE A 83 -26.05 -14.77 -0.97
N TRP A 84 -27.35 -15.07 -0.97
CA TRP A 84 -28.10 -15.53 -2.15
C TRP A 84 -28.18 -14.47 -3.24
N ASN A 85 -28.39 -13.20 -2.88
CA ASN A 85 -28.36 -12.09 -3.81
C ASN A 85 -26.97 -11.90 -4.45
N LYS A 86 -25.91 -12.08 -3.65
CA LYS A 86 -24.53 -12.01 -4.15
C LYS A 86 -24.24 -13.13 -5.16
N LEU A 87 -24.65 -14.36 -4.87
CA LEU A 87 -24.45 -15.53 -5.74
C LEU A 87 -25.20 -15.40 -7.08
N LEU A 88 -26.41 -14.87 -7.09
CA LEU A 88 -27.23 -14.70 -8.31
C LEU A 88 -26.71 -13.55 -9.19
N HIS A 89 -26.34 -12.42 -8.61
CA HIS A 89 -25.97 -11.23 -9.37
C HIS A 89 -24.47 -11.17 -9.77
N PHE A 90 -23.61 -11.89 -9.06
CA PHE A 90 -22.16 -11.84 -9.33
C PHE A 90 -21.80 -12.36 -10.74
N PRO A 91 -22.31 -13.49 -11.24
CA PRO A 91 -22.02 -13.97 -12.60
C PRO A 91 -22.46 -12.99 -13.68
N LEU A 92 -23.63 -12.35 -13.52
CA LEU A 92 -24.13 -11.34 -14.46
C LEU A 92 -23.24 -10.09 -14.47
N LYS A 93 -22.81 -9.63 -13.30
CA LYS A 93 -21.86 -8.51 -13.18
C LYS A 93 -20.52 -8.87 -13.81
N GLN A 94 -20.01 -10.08 -13.59
CA GLN A 94 -18.79 -10.58 -14.22
C GLN A 94 -18.88 -10.63 -15.74
N TRP A 95 -20.00 -11.13 -16.28
CA TRP A 95 -20.25 -11.14 -17.73
C TRP A 95 -20.28 -9.72 -18.30
N LYS A 96 -21.04 -8.81 -17.66
CA LYS A 96 -21.14 -7.39 -18.04
C LYS A 96 -19.76 -6.71 -17.98
N HIS A 97 -19.00 -6.97 -16.91
CA HIS A 97 -17.65 -6.44 -16.74
C HIS A 97 -16.74 -6.91 -17.88
N LYS A 98 -16.68 -8.23 -18.12
CA LYS A 98 -15.87 -8.79 -19.20
C LYS A 98 -16.24 -8.18 -20.55
N LYS A 99 -17.54 -8.07 -20.88
CA LYS A 99 -18.01 -7.48 -22.14
C LYS A 99 -17.55 -6.04 -22.30
N ARG A 100 -17.85 -5.17 -21.32
CA ARG A 100 -17.50 -3.74 -21.37
C ARG A 100 -16.00 -3.50 -21.35
N LEU A 101 -15.25 -4.24 -20.54
CA LEU A 101 -13.79 -4.13 -20.53
C LEU A 101 -13.19 -4.57 -21.87
N THR A 102 -13.73 -5.63 -22.50
CA THR A 102 -13.28 -6.04 -23.84
C THR A 102 -13.53 -4.93 -24.87
N GLU A 103 -14.71 -4.31 -24.88
CA GLU A 103 -15.03 -3.20 -25.78
C GLU A 103 -14.06 -2.02 -25.58
N VAL A 104 -13.74 -1.69 -24.33
CA VAL A 104 -12.76 -0.63 -24.01
C VAL A 104 -11.37 -1.02 -24.52
N LEU A 105 -10.86 -2.21 -24.22
CA LEU A 105 -9.52 -2.64 -24.64
C LEU A 105 -9.37 -2.68 -26.15
N MET A 106 -10.38 -3.18 -26.89
CA MET A 106 -10.39 -3.21 -28.34
C MET A 106 -10.40 -1.81 -28.96
N ARG A 107 -11.09 -0.84 -28.35
CA ARG A 107 -11.14 0.55 -28.78
C ARG A 107 -9.86 1.30 -28.46
N GLU A 108 -9.36 1.16 -27.23
CA GLU A 108 -8.20 1.90 -26.74
C GLU A 108 -6.88 1.37 -27.30
N ARG A 109 -6.81 0.08 -27.61
CA ARG A 109 -5.59 -0.63 -28.07
C ARG A 109 -4.35 -0.25 -27.28
N PRO A 110 -4.34 -0.46 -25.94
CA PRO A 110 -3.17 -0.13 -25.13
C PRO A 110 -1.99 -1.07 -25.48
N ASP A 111 -0.78 -0.59 -25.29
CA ASP A 111 0.43 -1.44 -25.36
C ASP A 111 0.51 -2.33 -24.12
N ILE A 112 0.13 -1.76 -22.97
CA ILE A 112 0.17 -2.43 -21.66
C ILE A 112 -1.17 -2.27 -20.96
N THR A 113 -1.69 -3.36 -20.43
CA THR A 113 -2.88 -3.40 -19.57
C THR A 113 -2.51 -3.92 -18.19
N ILE A 114 -2.73 -3.12 -17.14
CA ILE A 114 -2.39 -3.44 -15.77
C ILE A 114 -3.67 -3.69 -14.96
N SER A 115 -3.80 -4.90 -14.41
CA SER A 115 -4.84 -5.22 -13.42
C SER A 115 -4.29 -4.96 -12.01
N MET A 116 -4.99 -4.15 -11.23
CA MET A 116 -4.67 -3.95 -9.81
C MET A 116 -5.34 -5.03 -8.93
N PHE A 117 -5.36 -6.26 -9.42
CA PHE A 117 -5.89 -7.47 -8.78
C PHE A 117 -7.34 -7.34 -8.29
N ASN A 118 -8.20 -6.83 -9.15
CA ASN A 118 -9.64 -6.72 -8.88
C ASN A 118 -10.44 -7.89 -9.52
N HIS A 119 -11.73 -7.67 -9.69
CA HIS A 119 -12.66 -8.65 -10.29
C HIS A 119 -12.35 -8.99 -11.75
N ASP A 120 -11.49 -8.24 -12.42
CA ASP A 120 -10.99 -8.45 -13.79
C ASP A 120 -9.91 -9.52 -13.88
N ALA A 121 -9.10 -9.71 -12.84
CA ALA A 121 -7.92 -10.57 -12.85
C ALA A 121 -8.22 -12.01 -13.34
N GLY A 122 -9.41 -12.53 -13.05
CA GLY A 122 -9.84 -13.87 -13.46
C GLY A 122 -10.07 -14.05 -14.98
N PHE A 123 -10.29 -12.96 -15.74
CA PHE A 123 -10.64 -13.03 -17.15
C PHE A 123 -9.85 -12.11 -18.09
N ILE A 124 -9.17 -11.07 -17.60
CA ILE A 124 -8.50 -10.05 -18.42
C ILE A 124 -7.44 -10.65 -19.34
N THR A 125 -6.69 -11.65 -18.87
CA THR A 125 -5.66 -12.36 -19.66
C THR A 125 -6.24 -13.18 -20.82
N LYS A 126 -7.57 -13.38 -20.87
CA LYS A 126 -8.26 -14.08 -21.96
C LYS A 126 -8.71 -13.11 -23.06
N ILE A 127 -8.60 -11.81 -22.86
CA ILE A 127 -8.97 -10.80 -23.85
C ILE A 127 -7.75 -10.61 -24.78
N LYS A 128 -7.95 -10.88 -26.08
CA LYS A 128 -6.91 -10.83 -27.11
C LYS A 128 -6.94 -9.48 -27.84
N ASP A 129 -6.57 -8.42 -27.15
CA ASP A 129 -6.52 -7.04 -27.65
C ASP A 129 -5.12 -6.62 -28.11
N GLY A 130 -4.14 -7.52 -27.99
CA GLY A 130 -2.73 -7.27 -28.37
C GLY A 130 -1.86 -6.71 -27.25
N SER A 131 -2.45 -6.20 -26.16
CA SER A 131 -1.64 -5.62 -25.08
C SER A 131 -0.97 -6.68 -24.20
N VAL A 132 0.19 -6.33 -23.65
CA VAL A 132 0.85 -7.08 -22.57
C VAL A 132 0.02 -6.97 -21.30
N LYS A 133 -0.20 -8.08 -20.61
CA LYS A 133 -1.02 -8.14 -19.39
C LYS A 133 -0.16 -8.19 -18.14
N LEU A 134 -0.20 -7.13 -17.35
CA LEU A 134 0.48 -7.05 -16.07
C LEU A 134 -0.50 -7.19 -14.91
N LEU A 135 -0.05 -7.86 -13.86
CA LEU A 135 -0.73 -7.89 -12.57
C LEU A 135 0.09 -7.08 -11.57
N GLU A 136 -0.57 -6.19 -10.83
CA GLU A 136 0.03 -5.43 -9.75
C GLU A 136 -0.75 -5.68 -8.45
N VAL A 137 -0.03 -6.03 -7.37
CA VAL A 137 -0.63 -6.40 -6.09
C VAL A 137 -0.13 -5.50 -4.97
N HIS A 138 -1.06 -4.94 -4.18
CA HIS A 138 -0.78 -4.06 -3.05
C HIS A 138 -1.10 -4.69 -1.69
N PHE A 139 -1.15 -6.00 -1.62
CA PHE A 139 -1.43 -6.77 -0.42
C PHE A 139 -0.64 -8.07 -0.42
N SER A 140 -0.34 -8.60 0.77
CA SER A 140 0.33 -9.88 0.92
C SER A 140 -0.47 -11.04 0.31
N ARG A 141 0.22 -12.03 -0.27
CA ARG A 141 -0.37 -13.29 -0.73
C ARG A 141 -1.34 -13.89 0.30
N PHE A 142 -1.02 -13.79 1.55
CA PHE A 142 -1.78 -14.41 2.64
C PHE A 142 -2.92 -13.56 3.19
N LYS A 143 -3.30 -12.44 2.52
CA LYS A 143 -4.34 -11.52 2.99
C LYS A 143 -5.61 -12.18 3.52
N ARG A 144 -6.03 -13.31 2.91
CA ARG A 144 -7.23 -14.04 3.33
C ARG A 144 -6.99 -14.87 4.59
N LEU A 145 -5.80 -15.46 4.74
CA LEU A 145 -5.43 -16.32 5.85
C LEU A 145 -5.14 -15.52 7.13
N GLN A 146 -4.78 -14.26 7.00
CA GLN A 146 -4.48 -13.34 8.10
C GLN A 146 -5.71 -13.00 8.95
N TYR A 147 -6.94 -13.17 8.42
CA TYR A 147 -8.17 -13.03 9.21
C TYR A 147 -8.38 -14.17 10.21
N ASN A 148 -7.51 -15.18 10.22
CA ASN A 148 -7.49 -16.31 11.16
C ASN A 148 -8.86 -17.01 11.35
N ARG A 149 -9.65 -17.07 10.27
CA ARG A 149 -10.94 -17.75 10.26
C ARG A 149 -10.77 -19.25 10.51
N LYS A 150 -11.67 -19.86 11.30
CA LYS A 150 -11.61 -21.27 11.69
C LYS A 150 -12.61 -22.13 10.88
N GLY A 151 -12.43 -23.46 10.92
CA GLY A 151 -13.35 -24.43 10.32
C GLY A 151 -13.42 -24.35 8.80
N LEU A 152 -14.61 -24.54 8.24
CA LEU A 152 -14.87 -24.56 6.78
C LEU A 152 -14.39 -23.29 6.08
N TRP A 153 -14.49 -22.14 6.72
CA TRP A 153 -14.03 -20.87 6.15
C TRP A 153 -12.53 -20.83 5.90
N ARG A 154 -11.72 -21.49 6.73
CA ARG A 154 -10.28 -21.64 6.50
C ARG A 154 -10.00 -22.44 5.21
N LEU A 155 -10.75 -23.48 4.94
CA LEU A 155 -10.61 -24.27 3.71
C LEU A 155 -10.99 -23.44 2.47
N VAL A 156 -12.03 -22.62 2.58
CA VAL A 156 -12.41 -21.67 1.53
C VAL A 156 -11.30 -20.65 1.28
N ASP A 157 -10.71 -20.08 2.33
CA ASP A 157 -9.60 -19.12 2.20
C ASP A 157 -8.36 -19.75 1.56
N LEU A 158 -8.00 -20.98 1.93
CA LEU A 158 -6.91 -21.73 1.30
C LEU A 158 -7.19 -22.01 -0.18
N TRP A 159 -8.41 -22.41 -0.51
CA TRP A 159 -8.80 -22.65 -1.89
C TRP A 159 -8.76 -21.36 -2.72
N LEU A 160 -9.29 -20.25 -2.20
CA LEU A 160 -9.24 -18.94 -2.86
C LEU A 160 -7.80 -18.46 -3.04
N THR A 161 -6.91 -18.65 -2.05
CA THR A 161 -5.50 -18.30 -2.17
C THR A 161 -4.82 -19.07 -3.30
N LYS A 162 -5.12 -20.39 -3.44
CA LYS A 162 -4.64 -21.19 -4.58
C LYS A 162 -5.21 -20.72 -5.92
N GLN A 163 -6.45 -20.21 -5.96
CA GLN A 163 -7.02 -19.62 -7.18
C GLN A 163 -6.35 -18.28 -7.52
N ASP A 164 -6.03 -17.47 -6.53
CA ASP A 164 -5.26 -16.23 -6.71
C ASP A 164 -3.89 -16.54 -7.35
N GLU A 165 -3.17 -17.58 -6.89
CA GLU A 165 -1.90 -18.04 -7.48
C GLU A 165 -2.05 -18.49 -8.94
N LYS A 166 -3.05 -19.33 -9.22
CA LYS A 166 -3.33 -19.78 -10.59
C LYS A 166 -3.69 -18.61 -11.51
N THR A 167 -4.31 -17.58 -10.97
CA THR A 167 -4.65 -16.36 -11.71
C THR A 167 -3.40 -15.54 -12.01
N ALA A 168 -2.54 -15.32 -11.01
CA ALA A 168 -1.30 -14.57 -11.15
C ALA A 168 -0.38 -15.18 -12.22
N ARG A 169 -0.27 -16.51 -12.29
CA ARG A 169 0.53 -17.23 -13.30
C ARG A 169 0.12 -17.03 -14.76
N ARG A 170 -1.02 -16.41 -15.02
CA ARG A 170 -1.52 -16.19 -16.40
C ARG A 170 -1.10 -14.84 -16.98
N PHE A 171 -0.54 -13.97 -16.17
CA PHE A 171 -0.07 -12.66 -16.59
C PHE A 171 1.34 -12.73 -17.15
N ASP A 172 1.65 -11.86 -18.10
CA ASP A 172 2.97 -11.78 -18.73
C ASP A 172 4.02 -11.29 -17.72
N ARG A 173 3.62 -10.41 -16.79
CA ARG A 173 4.39 -9.99 -15.62
C ARG A 173 3.49 -9.82 -14.42
N PHE A 174 4.06 -10.13 -13.27
CA PHE A 174 3.40 -9.97 -11.97
C PHE A 174 4.29 -9.16 -11.04
N VAL A 175 3.82 -7.98 -10.64
CA VAL A 175 4.54 -7.06 -9.77
C VAL A 175 4.03 -7.20 -8.35
N VAL A 176 4.94 -7.46 -7.43
CA VAL A 176 4.76 -7.46 -5.98
C VAL A 176 5.62 -6.37 -5.35
N LEU A 177 5.37 -6.02 -4.09
CA LEU A 177 5.99 -4.84 -3.47
C LEU A 177 7.26 -5.17 -2.67
N THR A 178 7.49 -6.45 -2.33
CA THR A 178 8.56 -6.89 -1.43
C THR A 178 9.18 -8.19 -1.90
N GLU A 179 10.46 -8.43 -1.55
CA GLU A 179 11.12 -9.71 -1.85
C GLU A 179 10.47 -10.84 -1.04
N GLU A 180 10.08 -10.59 0.23
CA GLU A 180 9.36 -11.57 1.04
C GLU A 180 8.06 -12.02 0.35
N ASP A 181 7.28 -11.10 -0.25
CA ASP A 181 6.05 -11.49 -0.94
C ASP A 181 6.33 -12.22 -2.26
N LYS A 182 7.39 -11.87 -2.99
CA LYS A 182 7.84 -12.63 -4.16
C LYS A 182 8.17 -14.08 -3.80
N GLU A 183 8.89 -14.32 -2.71
CA GLU A 183 9.16 -15.65 -2.19
C GLU A 183 7.85 -16.38 -1.85
N ASN A 184 6.94 -15.71 -1.17
CA ASN A 184 5.63 -16.22 -0.82
C ASN A 184 4.82 -16.65 -2.07
N TRP A 185 4.89 -15.90 -3.18
CA TRP A 185 4.23 -16.24 -4.45
C TRP A 185 4.98 -17.30 -5.27
N GLY A 186 6.19 -17.74 -4.83
CA GLY A 186 6.93 -18.86 -5.40
C GLY A 186 8.07 -18.46 -6.33
N SER A 187 8.57 -17.24 -6.28
CA SER A 187 9.80 -16.76 -6.95
C SER A 187 9.93 -17.16 -8.43
N GLN A 188 8.82 -17.07 -9.20
CA GLN A 188 8.81 -17.40 -10.63
C GLN A 188 9.41 -16.24 -11.44
N GLU A 189 10.02 -16.50 -12.60
CA GLU A 189 10.69 -15.52 -13.44
C GLU A 189 9.81 -14.33 -13.88
N HIS A 190 8.49 -14.54 -14.03
CA HIS A 190 7.57 -13.48 -14.38
C HIS A 190 7.18 -12.58 -13.19
N ILE A 191 7.59 -12.93 -11.96
CA ILE A 191 7.36 -12.14 -10.74
C ILE A 191 8.54 -11.18 -10.55
N CYS A 192 8.26 -9.90 -10.49
CA CYS A 192 9.25 -8.86 -10.21
C CYS A 192 8.83 -8.03 -9.00
N VAL A 193 9.83 -7.51 -8.29
CA VAL A 193 9.61 -6.63 -7.14
C VAL A 193 9.81 -5.19 -7.58
N ILE A 194 8.75 -4.40 -7.49
CA ILE A 194 8.81 -2.94 -7.63
C ILE A 194 8.02 -2.36 -6.45
N PRO A 195 8.70 -1.75 -5.47
CA PRO A 195 8.02 -1.19 -4.31
C PRO A 195 7.18 0.03 -4.70
N ASN A 196 6.31 0.48 -3.79
CA ASN A 196 5.68 1.77 -3.94
C ASN A 196 6.71 2.89 -3.75
N ALA A 197 6.56 3.96 -4.50
CA ALA A 197 7.32 5.18 -4.28
C ALA A 197 6.88 5.87 -2.99
N ASN A 198 7.81 6.57 -2.35
CA ASN A 198 7.49 7.39 -1.19
C ASN A 198 6.53 8.53 -1.59
N THR A 199 5.63 8.87 -0.68
CA THR A 199 4.66 9.94 -0.88
C THR A 199 5.29 11.33 -0.68
N PHE A 200 6.31 11.41 0.18
CA PHE A 200 6.93 12.66 0.61
C PHE A 200 8.42 12.68 0.30
N SER A 201 8.90 13.86 -0.09
CA SER A 201 10.32 14.16 -0.30
C SER A 201 10.71 15.42 0.49
N PRO A 202 10.70 15.36 1.85
CA PRO A 202 10.96 16.53 2.68
C PRO A 202 12.41 16.98 2.54
N ILE A 203 12.60 18.31 2.43
CA ILE A 203 13.94 18.94 2.34
C ILE A 203 14.69 18.83 3.67
N ARG A 204 13.96 18.88 4.80
CA ARG A 204 14.52 18.77 6.16
C ARG A 204 14.05 17.48 6.83
N THR A 205 14.78 17.07 7.86
CA THR A 205 14.39 15.93 8.72
C THR A 205 13.77 16.43 10.02
N ALA A 206 13.11 15.52 10.75
CA ALA A 206 12.67 15.76 12.11
C ALA A 206 13.88 16.01 13.04
N ALA A 207 13.72 16.87 14.04
CA ALA A 207 14.79 17.20 14.99
C ALA A 207 15.12 16.06 15.95
N LEU A 208 14.17 15.15 16.19
CA LEU A 208 14.25 13.98 17.07
C LEU A 208 14.50 14.34 18.57
N ASP A 209 14.12 15.51 18.99
CA ASP A 209 14.26 16.03 20.35
C ASP A 209 12.93 16.02 21.13
N ALA A 210 11.81 15.93 20.45
CA ALA A 210 10.51 15.80 21.06
C ALA A 210 10.36 14.44 21.78
N LYS A 211 9.84 14.44 23.00
CA LYS A 211 9.53 13.20 23.74
C LYS A 211 8.24 12.57 23.24
N LYS A 212 8.22 12.25 21.93
CA LYS A 212 7.03 11.79 21.21
C LYS A 212 7.34 10.60 20.33
N VAL A 213 6.54 9.53 20.51
CA VAL A 213 6.46 8.37 19.62
C VAL A 213 5.14 8.46 18.84
N ILE A 214 5.17 8.16 17.56
CA ILE A 214 3.96 8.14 16.73
C ILE A 214 3.69 6.75 16.16
N ALA A 215 2.41 6.44 16.00
CA ALA A 215 1.91 5.35 15.18
C ALA A 215 0.83 5.90 14.25
N VAL A 216 0.85 5.53 12.97
CA VAL A 216 -0.09 6.06 11.98
C VAL A 216 -0.81 4.92 11.28
N GLY A 217 -2.14 4.98 11.24
CA GLY A 217 -2.92 3.97 10.52
C GLY A 217 -4.37 3.90 10.95
N ARG A 218 -5.14 3.08 10.22
CA ARG A 218 -6.54 2.84 10.54
C ARG A 218 -6.70 2.12 11.88
N TYR A 219 -7.63 2.54 12.72
CA TYR A 219 -7.97 1.84 13.96
C TYR A 219 -8.72 0.55 13.62
N SER A 220 -7.97 -0.49 13.37
CA SER A 220 -8.45 -1.81 12.93
C SER A 220 -7.54 -2.91 13.45
N TYR A 221 -8.05 -4.11 13.55
CA TYR A 221 -7.29 -5.30 13.96
C TYR A 221 -5.93 -5.42 13.24
N GLN A 222 -5.90 -5.12 11.93
CA GLN A 222 -4.66 -5.19 11.14
C GLN A 222 -3.51 -4.42 11.77
N LYS A 223 -3.77 -3.23 12.31
CA LYS A 223 -2.73 -2.31 12.83
C LYS A 223 -2.25 -2.66 14.24
N GLY A 224 -2.97 -3.53 14.98
CA GLY A 224 -2.54 -4.05 16.27
C GLY A 224 -2.24 -2.98 17.32
N PHE A 225 -2.98 -1.88 17.32
CA PHE A 225 -2.78 -0.79 18.28
C PHE A 225 -3.10 -1.19 19.71
N ASP A 226 -3.90 -2.22 19.91
CA ASP A 226 -4.14 -2.85 21.21
C ASP A 226 -2.83 -3.39 21.81
N ARG A 227 -2.00 -4.07 21.02
CA ARG A 227 -0.67 -4.56 21.42
C ARG A 227 0.32 -3.43 21.66
N LEU A 228 0.21 -2.33 20.90
CA LEU A 228 1.02 -1.14 21.11
C LEU A 228 0.71 -0.48 22.47
N ILE A 229 -0.57 -0.38 22.82
CA ILE A 229 -0.99 0.14 24.15
C ILE A 229 -0.48 -0.78 25.28
N ASP A 230 -0.50 -2.10 25.07
CA ASP A 230 0.09 -3.05 26.02
C ASP A 230 1.61 -2.84 26.20
N ALA A 231 2.34 -2.62 25.10
CA ALA A 231 3.76 -2.28 25.16
C ALA A 231 3.98 -0.93 25.87
N TRP A 232 3.14 0.07 25.59
CA TRP A 232 3.27 1.38 26.20
C TRP A 232 3.08 1.35 27.73
N ARG A 233 2.22 0.47 28.24
CA ARG A 233 2.10 0.24 29.70
C ARG A 233 3.42 -0.20 30.34
N ILE A 234 4.30 -0.86 29.59
CA ILE A 234 5.64 -1.23 30.06
C ILE A 234 6.59 -0.03 29.92
N VAL A 235 6.55 0.65 28.76
CA VAL A 235 7.38 1.82 28.44
C VAL A 235 7.21 2.93 29.46
N THR A 236 5.99 3.24 29.90
CA THR A 236 5.71 4.36 30.80
C THR A 236 6.37 4.23 32.16
N LYS A 237 6.77 3.02 32.59
CA LYS A 237 7.52 2.81 33.84
C LYS A 237 8.94 3.38 33.78
N SER A 238 9.56 3.39 32.62
CA SER A 238 10.93 3.87 32.41
C SER A 238 10.96 5.27 31.76
N CYS A 239 9.93 5.62 31.01
CA CYS A 239 9.84 6.86 30.25
C CYS A 239 8.49 7.58 30.50
N PRO A 240 8.19 8.02 31.74
CA PRO A 240 6.87 8.56 32.10
C PRO A 240 6.57 9.92 31.43
N ASP A 241 7.58 10.63 30.96
CA ASP A 241 7.49 11.94 30.31
C ASP A 241 7.39 11.87 28.78
N TRP A 242 7.36 10.66 28.20
CA TRP A 242 7.14 10.46 26.78
C TRP A 242 5.66 10.26 26.48
N GLN A 243 5.26 10.67 25.27
CA GLN A 243 3.90 10.53 24.75
C GLN A 243 3.86 9.61 23.54
N LEU A 244 2.79 8.84 23.42
CA LEU A 244 2.42 8.07 22.25
C LEU A 244 1.21 8.73 21.58
N GLU A 245 1.36 9.17 20.34
CA GLU A 245 0.24 9.62 19.51
C GLU A 245 -0.08 8.56 18.46
N ILE A 246 -1.30 8.02 18.51
CA ILE A 246 -1.82 7.08 17.51
C ILE A 246 -2.75 7.88 16.58
N VAL A 247 -2.31 8.11 15.33
CA VAL A 247 -2.99 8.99 14.38
C VAL A 247 -3.79 8.16 13.38
N GLY A 248 -5.10 8.36 13.35
CA GLY A 248 -5.98 7.66 12.43
C GLY A 248 -7.45 7.65 12.85
N GLU A 249 -8.21 6.81 12.16
CA GLU A 249 -9.63 6.57 12.41
C GLU A 249 -9.98 5.11 12.14
N GLY A 250 -11.10 4.63 12.70
CA GLY A 250 -11.61 3.30 12.43
C GLY A 250 -12.48 2.73 13.54
N ASP A 251 -12.99 1.54 13.29
CA ASP A 251 -14.03 0.91 14.12
C ASP A 251 -13.55 0.55 15.53
N GLU A 252 -12.23 0.37 15.72
CA GLU A 252 -11.67 0.00 17.03
C GLU A 252 -11.42 1.19 17.98
N LYS A 253 -11.76 2.43 17.59
CA LYS A 253 -11.50 3.63 18.41
C LYS A 253 -11.98 3.49 19.84
N VAL A 254 -13.22 3.03 20.03
CA VAL A 254 -13.82 2.87 21.38
C VAL A 254 -13.09 1.79 22.19
N ALA A 255 -12.74 0.69 21.56
CA ALA A 255 -12.01 -0.40 22.22
C ALA A 255 -10.61 0.02 22.66
N LEU A 256 -9.91 0.78 21.82
CA LEU A 256 -8.59 1.33 22.12
C LEU A 256 -8.67 2.35 23.27
N GLN A 257 -9.64 3.26 23.24
CA GLN A 257 -9.83 4.24 24.32
C GLN A 257 -10.11 3.53 25.67
N ASN A 258 -11.01 2.56 25.68
CA ASN A 258 -11.30 1.78 26.88
C ASN A 258 -10.06 1.06 27.45
N ARG A 259 -9.13 0.63 26.57
CA ARG A 259 -7.87 0.00 26.98
C ARG A 259 -6.92 1.01 27.61
N ILE A 260 -6.80 2.21 27.02
CA ILE A 260 -6.02 3.34 27.56
C ILE A 260 -6.52 3.71 28.95
N ASP A 261 -7.83 3.88 29.10
CA ASP A 261 -8.46 4.26 30.37
C ASP A 261 -8.27 3.18 31.45
N ARG A 262 -8.45 1.90 31.07
CA ARG A 262 -8.23 0.75 31.99
C ARG A 262 -6.80 0.70 32.52
N TYR A 263 -5.82 1.09 31.73
CA TYR A 263 -4.41 1.09 32.15
C TYR A 263 -3.95 2.39 32.77
N GLY A 264 -4.83 3.40 32.87
CA GLY A 264 -4.50 4.72 33.42
C GLY A 264 -3.50 5.49 32.56
N LEU A 265 -3.52 5.28 31.23
CA LEU A 265 -2.54 5.86 30.31
C LEU A 265 -3.03 7.13 29.60
N ALA A 266 -4.14 7.71 30.01
CA ALA A 266 -4.78 8.84 29.33
C ALA A 266 -3.89 10.10 29.19
N GLU A 267 -2.89 10.27 30.07
CA GLU A 267 -1.94 11.38 29.97
C GLU A 267 -0.82 11.11 28.96
N GLN A 268 -0.44 9.85 28.72
CA GLN A 268 0.67 9.49 27.84
C GLN A 268 0.26 8.99 26.46
N VAL A 269 -0.95 8.43 26.29
CA VAL A 269 -1.44 7.88 25.03
C VAL A 269 -2.62 8.67 24.51
N LYS A 270 -2.49 9.23 23.32
CA LYS A 270 -3.54 10.02 22.67
C LYS A 270 -3.97 9.37 21.34
N LEU A 271 -5.29 9.19 21.17
CA LEU A 271 -5.89 8.81 19.89
C LEU A 271 -6.19 10.09 19.10
N MET A 272 -5.37 10.36 18.07
CA MET A 272 -5.49 11.55 17.23
C MET A 272 -6.32 11.24 15.98
N PRO A 273 -7.15 12.18 15.50
CA PRO A 273 -7.89 11.98 14.25
C PRO A 273 -6.94 11.88 13.05
N ALA A 274 -7.42 11.30 11.95
CA ALA A 274 -6.74 11.35 10.68
C ALA A 274 -6.60 12.82 10.22
N THR A 275 -5.45 13.17 9.66
CA THR A 275 -5.14 14.55 9.26
C THR A 275 -4.53 14.61 7.86
N SER A 276 -4.82 15.68 7.12
CA SER A 276 -4.13 16.00 5.87
C SER A 276 -2.74 16.62 6.11
N ALA A 277 -2.50 17.20 7.30
CA ALA A 277 -1.21 17.77 7.71
C ALA A 277 -0.31 16.69 8.35
N ILE A 278 -0.24 15.50 7.75
CA ILE A 278 0.51 14.36 8.31
C ILE A 278 2.02 14.62 8.39
N GLU A 279 2.56 15.50 7.53
CA GLU A 279 3.96 15.89 7.56
C GLU A 279 4.34 16.53 8.90
N GLU A 280 3.47 17.37 9.46
CA GLU A 280 3.70 18.00 10.76
C GLU A 280 3.74 16.96 11.89
N VAL A 281 2.99 15.88 11.77
CA VAL A 281 3.03 14.75 12.72
C VAL A 281 4.39 14.07 12.67
N TYR A 282 4.92 13.80 11.46
CA TYR A 282 6.27 13.23 11.31
C TYR A 282 7.36 14.19 11.82
N PHE A 283 7.29 15.48 11.47
CA PHE A 283 8.26 16.46 11.96
C PHE A 283 8.25 16.63 13.48
N GLY A 284 7.09 16.53 14.11
CA GLY A 284 6.90 16.68 15.55
C GLY A 284 7.25 15.43 16.38
N ALA A 285 7.73 14.37 15.75
CA ALA A 285 8.00 13.09 16.41
C ALA A 285 9.51 12.80 16.51
N SER A 286 9.86 11.85 17.37
CA SER A 286 11.23 11.36 17.53
C SER A 286 11.39 9.87 17.19
N VAL A 287 10.32 9.10 17.21
CA VAL A 287 10.32 7.66 16.89
C VAL A 287 9.00 7.29 16.20
N MET A 288 9.08 6.46 15.17
CA MET A 288 7.93 5.80 14.58
C MET A 288 7.80 4.37 15.10
N VAL A 289 6.59 3.94 15.45
CA VAL A 289 6.32 2.54 15.83
C VAL A 289 5.26 1.90 14.94
N LEU A 290 5.50 0.64 14.55
CA LEU A 290 4.53 -0.18 13.81
C LEU A 290 4.24 -1.47 14.59
N SER A 291 2.97 -1.66 14.95
CA SER A 291 2.50 -2.83 15.72
C SER A 291 1.61 -3.78 14.91
N SER A 292 1.59 -3.65 13.60
CA SER A 292 0.68 -4.36 12.71
C SER A 292 0.80 -5.88 12.82
N HIS A 293 -0.32 -6.58 12.63
CA HIS A 293 -0.37 -8.04 12.49
C HIS A 293 0.15 -8.48 11.12
N TYR A 294 -0.09 -7.68 10.09
CA TYR A 294 0.32 -7.93 8.71
C TYR A 294 0.25 -6.65 7.89
N GLU A 295 1.08 -6.60 6.84
CA GLU A 295 1.12 -5.49 5.89
C GLU A 295 1.22 -6.03 4.44
N GLY A 296 1.22 -5.13 3.47
CA GLY A 296 1.72 -5.37 2.12
C GLY A 296 3.10 -4.70 1.98
N LEU A 297 3.09 -3.38 1.84
CA LEU A 297 4.25 -2.50 2.07
C LEU A 297 3.75 -1.31 2.89
N PRO A 298 4.15 -1.18 4.17
CA PRO A 298 3.63 -0.14 5.04
C PRO A 298 4.16 1.24 4.66
N MET A 299 3.39 1.99 3.87
CA MET A 299 3.75 3.33 3.39
C MET A 299 4.18 4.27 4.52
N VAL A 300 3.54 4.15 5.69
CA VAL A 300 3.87 4.96 6.87
C VAL A 300 5.32 4.78 7.36
N LEU A 301 5.94 3.62 7.09
CA LEU A 301 7.36 3.42 7.39
C LEU A 301 8.26 4.09 6.34
N LEU A 302 7.90 4.04 5.06
CA LEU A 302 8.61 4.78 4.00
C LEU A 302 8.54 6.28 4.28
N GLU A 303 7.34 6.75 4.60
CA GLU A 303 7.10 8.13 4.98
C GLU A 303 7.97 8.51 6.19
N ALA A 304 7.91 7.77 7.30
CA ALA A 304 8.71 8.03 8.50
C ALA A 304 10.22 8.10 8.21
N GLN A 305 10.75 7.15 7.40
CA GLN A 305 12.17 7.18 7.00
C GLN A 305 12.53 8.44 6.22
N SER A 306 11.65 8.95 5.36
CA SER A 306 11.91 10.15 4.59
C SER A 306 12.03 11.40 5.48
N PHE A 307 11.35 11.40 6.62
CA PHE A 307 11.50 12.44 7.65
C PHE A 307 12.64 12.18 8.61
N GLY A 308 13.37 11.08 8.45
CA GLY A 308 14.51 10.72 9.30
C GLY A 308 14.11 10.19 10.67
N LEU A 309 12.94 9.58 10.80
CA LEU A 309 12.51 8.94 12.04
C LEU A 309 13.08 7.52 12.13
N PRO A 310 13.74 7.15 13.24
CA PRO A 310 14.03 5.77 13.55
C PRO A 310 12.74 4.99 13.76
N ILE A 311 12.73 3.71 13.37
CA ILE A 311 11.54 2.87 13.39
C ILE A 311 11.70 1.74 14.38
N VAL A 312 10.68 1.50 15.22
CA VAL A 312 10.56 0.27 16.01
C VAL A 312 9.33 -0.49 15.52
N SER A 313 9.53 -1.67 14.96
CA SER A 313 8.45 -2.38 14.28
C SER A 313 8.39 -3.84 14.66
N PHE A 314 7.18 -4.41 14.77
CA PHE A 314 7.06 -5.85 14.62
C PHE A 314 7.52 -6.27 13.22
N ALA A 315 8.28 -7.37 13.17
CA ALA A 315 8.65 -8.05 11.92
C ALA A 315 7.47 -8.86 11.38
N CYS A 316 6.30 -8.21 11.29
CA CYS A 316 5.11 -8.85 10.75
C CYS A 316 5.30 -9.20 9.27
N GLN A 317 4.42 -10.06 8.76
CA GLN A 317 4.50 -10.57 7.41
C GLN A 317 4.32 -9.44 6.39
N CYS A 318 5.25 -9.37 5.45
CA CYS A 318 5.44 -8.43 4.35
C CYS A 318 5.70 -6.97 4.75
N GLY A 319 6.81 -6.45 4.26
CA GLY A 319 7.16 -5.03 4.22
C GLY A 319 8.08 -4.51 5.30
N PRO A 320 7.86 -4.69 6.62
CA PRO A 320 8.78 -4.11 7.60
C PRO A 320 10.23 -4.55 7.43
N LYS A 321 10.48 -5.82 7.10
CA LYS A 321 11.82 -6.37 6.87
C LYS A 321 12.50 -5.85 5.60
N ASP A 322 11.72 -5.40 4.61
CA ASP A 322 12.23 -4.79 3.38
C ASP A 322 12.58 -3.31 3.57
N ILE A 323 12.01 -2.68 4.61
CA ILE A 323 12.15 -1.24 4.87
C ILE A 323 13.17 -0.96 5.97
N VAL A 324 13.07 -1.67 7.10
CA VAL A 324 13.88 -1.42 8.30
C VAL A 324 15.14 -2.28 8.28
N GLU A 325 16.30 -1.64 8.31
CA GLU A 325 17.60 -2.27 8.53
C GLU A 325 17.79 -2.39 10.05
N ASP A 326 17.66 -3.64 10.58
CA ASP A 326 17.68 -3.89 12.03
C ASP A 326 19.00 -3.46 12.67
N GLY A 327 18.92 -2.65 13.72
CA GLY A 327 20.06 -2.04 14.38
C GLY A 327 20.63 -0.77 13.71
N GLU A 328 20.27 -0.49 12.45
CA GLU A 328 20.79 0.62 11.64
C GLU A 328 19.77 1.77 11.47
N THR A 329 18.57 1.45 10.95
CA THR A 329 17.50 2.44 10.75
C THR A 329 16.42 2.35 11.82
N GLY A 330 16.53 1.39 12.73
CA GLY A 330 15.56 1.09 13.76
C GLY A 330 15.70 -0.34 14.26
N TYR A 331 14.62 -0.88 14.82
CA TYR A 331 14.58 -2.26 15.31
C TYR A 331 13.41 -3.06 14.75
N LEU A 332 13.69 -4.32 14.38
CA LEU A 332 12.72 -5.32 14.05
C LEU A 332 12.53 -6.28 15.23
N VAL A 333 11.31 -6.41 15.71
CA VAL A 333 10.94 -7.24 16.85
C VAL A 333 10.07 -8.40 16.36
N PRO A 334 10.25 -9.64 16.85
CA PRO A 334 9.35 -10.74 16.52
C PRO A 334 7.88 -10.36 16.70
N GLU A 335 7.04 -10.72 15.71
CA GLU A 335 5.63 -10.36 15.73
C GLU A 335 4.94 -10.81 17.02
N GLY A 336 4.25 -9.89 17.69
CA GLY A 336 3.51 -10.14 18.92
C GLY A 336 4.35 -10.13 20.20
N ASN A 337 5.66 -9.98 20.14
CA ASN A 337 6.49 -9.87 21.34
C ASN A 337 6.42 -8.43 21.91
N VAL A 338 5.39 -8.19 22.71
CA VAL A 338 5.05 -6.88 23.30
C VAL A 338 6.15 -6.37 24.23
N GLU A 339 6.75 -7.28 25.00
CA GLU A 339 7.84 -6.98 25.95
C GLU A 339 9.07 -6.48 25.23
N GLN A 340 9.48 -7.16 24.16
CA GLN A 340 10.65 -6.75 23.37
C GLN A 340 10.35 -5.46 22.56
N LEU A 341 9.12 -5.24 22.11
CA LEU A 341 8.73 -3.98 21.50
C LEU A 341 8.91 -2.82 22.48
N ALA A 342 8.47 -2.99 23.72
CA ALA A 342 8.63 -2.00 24.77
C ALA A 342 10.12 -1.76 25.10
N GLU A 343 10.93 -2.81 25.20
CA GLU A 343 12.37 -2.73 25.46
C GLU A 343 13.07 -1.90 24.36
N ARG A 344 12.81 -2.19 23.09
CA ARG A 344 13.41 -1.50 21.95
C ARG A 344 12.96 -0.04 21.87
N LEU A 345 11.69 0.25 22.18
CA LEU A 345 11.20 1.62 22.29
C LEU A 345 11.97 2.39 23.37
N VAL A 346 12.06 1.84 24.60
CA VAL A 346 12.80 2.47 25.70
C VAL A 346 14.26 2.73 25.31
N ASN A 347 14.92 1.79 24.65
CA ASN A 347 16.31 1.94 24.18
C ASN A 347 16.47 3.15 23.24
N VAL A 348 15.61 3.27 22.21
CA VAL A 348 15.68 4.40 21.27
C VAL A 348 15.26 5.71 21.94
N MET A 349 14.29 5.68 22.84
CA MET A 349 13.79 6.87 23.54
C MET A 349 14.80 7.46 24.50
N THR A 350 15.53 6.63 25.23
CA THR A 350 16.49 7.07 26.28
C THR A 350 17.89 7.35 25.71
N ASN A 351 18.24 6.80 24.55
CA ASN A 351 19.55 7.01 23.92
C ASN A 351 19.46 7.99 22.74
N GLU A 352 19.67 9.27 23.02
CA GLU A 352 19.58 10.33 21.99
C GLU A 352 20.61 10.14 20.86
N THR A 353 21.84 9.75 21.18
CA THR A 353 22.89 9.52 20.19
C THR A 353 22.51 8.42 19.22
N LEU A 354 22.01 7.30 19.74
CA LEU A 354 21.50 6.19 18.93
C LEU A 354 20.30 6.63 18.08
N ARG A 355 19.33 7.30 18.69
CA ARG A 355 18.13 7.80 18.00
C ARG A 355 18.49 8.69 16.82
N LYS A 356 19.40 9.65 17.01
CA LYS A 356 19.86 10.55 15.95
C LYS A 356 20.69 9.84 14.88
N ALA A 357 21.50 8.84 15.25
CA ALA A 357 22.25 8.03 14.28
C ALA A 357 21.29 7.20 13.40
N MET A 358 20.35 6.50 14.02
CA MET A 358 19.33 5.73 13.30
C MET A 358 18.47 6.63 12.39
N GLY A 359 18.11 7.83 12.86
CA GLY A 359 17.33 8.79 12.06
C GLY A 359 18.07 9.26 10.80
N ARG A 360 19.37 9.56 10.90
CA ARG A 360 20.20 9.89 9.73
C ARG A 360 20.23 8.73 8.74
N ARG A 361 20.50 7.53 9.24
CA ARG A 361 20.55 6.33 8.41
C ARG A 361 19.20 6.03 7.74
N ALA A 362 18.10 6.22 8.48
CA ALA A 362 16.74 6.10 7.93
C ALA A 362 16.51 7.06 6.75
N LYS A 363 16.94 8.33 6.88
CA LYS A 363 16.84 9.31 5.78
C LYS A 363 17.67 8.88 4.57
N GLU A 364 18.91 8.44 4.77
CA GLU A 364 19.80 7.98 3.69
C GLU A 364 19.18 6.80 2.93
N THR A 365 18.68 5.80 3.65
CA THR A 365 18.07 4.61 3.03
C THR A 365 16.72 4.87 2.38
N SER A 366 15.99 5.91 2.81
CA SER A 366 14.70 6.28 2.23
C SER A 366 14.78 6.62 0.74
N HIS A 367 15.95 7.08 0.25
CA HIS A 367 16.14 7.42 -1.16
C HIS A 367 16.00 6.25 -2.13
N ARG A 368 16.03 5.01 -1.68
CA ARG A 368 15.74 3.85 -2.53
C ARG A 368 14.27 3.80 -2.98
N TYR A 369 13.39 4.51 -2.27
CA TYR A 369 11.97 4.64 -2.55
C TYR A 369 11.58 5.99 -3.18
N ASP A 370 12.56 6.80 -3.59
CA ASP A 370 12.29 8.05 -4.30
C ASP A 370 11.48 7.78 -5.57
N GLU A 371 10.53 8.67 -5.87
CA GLU A 371 9.59 8.49 -6.98
C GLU A 371 10.31 8.23 -8.30
N ASP A 372 11.33 9.01 -8.63
CA ASP A 372 12.10 8.85 -9.87
C ASP A 372 12.77 7.48 -9.98
N ARG A 373 13.29 6.93 -8.87
CA ARG A 373 13.94 5.62 -8.85
C ARG A 373 12.95 4.49 -9.04
N VAL A 374 11.82 4.57 -8.35
CA VAL A 374 10.76 3.56 -8.48
C VAL A 374 10.12 3.62 -9.86
N MET A 375 9.82 4.83 -10.35
CA MET A 375 9.22 5.02 -11.67
C MET A 375 10.17 4.61 -12.80
N LYS A 376 11.47 4.78 -12.62
CA LYS A 376 12.46 4.26 -13.56
C LYS A 376 12.34 2.73 -13.72
N GLN A 377 12.18 1.98 -12.62
CA GLN A 377 12.01 0.52 -12.67
C GLN A 377 10.74 0.14 -13.47
N TRP A 378 9.63 0.86 -13.26
CA TRP A 378 8.40 0.66 -14.02
C TRP A 378 8.62 0.93 -15.51
N ILE A 379 9.25 2.05 -15.87
CA ILE A 379 9.49 2.45 -17.26
C ILE A 379 10.43 1.46 -17.96
N ASP A 380 11.51 1.03 -17.29
CA ASP A 380 12.46 0.06 -17.83
C ASP A 380 11.76 -1.29 -18.10
N MET A 381 10.88 -1.74 -17.19
CA MET A 381 10.05 -2.92 -17.39
C MET A 381 9.10 -2.75 -18.57
N PHE A 382 8.36 -1.63 -18.68
CA PHE A 382 7.45 -1.38 -19.78
C PHE A 382 8.18 -1.42 -21.13
N LYS A 383 9.31 -0.75 -21.25
CA LYS A 383 10.15 -0.76 -22.45
C LYS A 383 10.66 -2.15 -22.83
N SER A 384 10.93 -3.00 -21.84
CA SER A 384 11.39 -4.38 -22.08
C SER A 384 10.31 -5.30 -22.64
N LEU A 385 9.03 -4.97 -22.38
CA LEU A 385 7.87 -5.79 -22.75
C LEU A 385 7.22 -5.39 -24.08
N THR A 386 7.52 -4.20 -24.58
CA THR A 386 6.91 -3.64 -25.81
C THR A 386 7.90 -3.54 -26.98
N LYS A 387 9.08 -4.17 -26.85
CA LYS A 387 10.10 -4.29 -27.92
C LYS A 387 9.74 -5.31 -28.97
#